data_972f4fa6f27480634164009908c6f1e6
#
_entry.id   972f4fa6f27480634164009908c6f1e6
#
_cell.length_a   1.000
_cell.length_b   1.000
_cell.length_c   1.000
_cell.angle_alpha   90.00
_cell.angle_beta   90.00
_cell.angle_gamma   90.00
#
_symmetry.space_group_name_H-M   'P 1'
#
loop_
_entity.id
_entity.type
_entity.pdbx_description
1 polymer ?
#
loop_
_entity_poly.entity_id
_entity_poly.type
_entity_poly.pdbx_seq_one_letter_code
_entity_poly.pdbx_strand_id
1 'polypeptide(L)'
;MILSRCSVPYVYSYDGRGQWVGNDSYRSYIRLAKGHKAKELKPYVNKMREDHFPLKEMKNMGIELNYDFTVLSDVYTQNPYIKKMGWIMGIIAFVLLFTSVMNYLLIIVGNLVGRSREMAVRKCYGAESKNIHAIIFSEALVHVGLSVVLAAGLVFLCKGTIENFLSAPVSTLVLNRGSWILVAICILVLLVGGLLPGWLYNKIPVAIAFRGYNENRNRWKLGLLGIQFVISGLLFSLLYIVNGQYQLMLGLNPGYDYDHVAIVSIDASNRDQRNQCLAEIRRMPNVKDCSSTFNVPLDGYDRSGNMVGVPGDEKNTFNIMEMSGVDDNFFKMMNIPIVQGSFFTERNDSCRQVIIDERGAEKLIKTWHWKDGVVGKQITCTGHGNNIFTICGVCRNIRWGAVETGGDGMNEFPDLYFYSAKTAYYMLVKFNELKDESLSELQSKVQAMYPNNKVIVKSYVSELANQYASQLHFRNGILVAGIVTMVIALFGLVGYTSDEVNRRRKEIAIRKVNGAKVKDILRIFLKDIMKIALPCIIVGDLGAWLIARQWLMSFSEKITMTPLLFIGVTIILLVIIGLSVVINCYKVANSNPVKYLKDE
;
A
#
# COMPACT_ATOMS: atom_id res chain seq x y z
N MET A 1 25.74 30.26 -6.89
CA MET A 1 25.17 28.92 -7.14
C MET A 1 26.28 27.90 -6.87
N ILE A 2 26.22 27.13 -5.81
CA ILE A 2 27.20 26.08 -5.50
C ILE A 2 26.56 24.77 -5.90
N LEU A 3 26.99 24.21 -7.02
CA LEU A 3 26.70 22.84 -7.41
C LEU A 3 27.52 21.92 -6.50
N SER A 4 26.91 21.32 -5.49
CA SER A 4 27.55 20.23 -4.77
C SER A 4 27.44 18.97 -5.63
N ARG A 5 28.56 18.52 -6.17
CA ARG A 5 28.68 17.22 -6.82
C ARG A 5 28.42 16.16 -5.77
N CYS A 6 27.32 15.43 -5.86
CA CYS A 6 27.21 14.15 -5.20
C CYS A 6 27.86 13.14 -6.15
N SER A 7 29.12 12.85 -5.96
CA SER A 7 29.78 11.72 -6.61
C SER A 7 29.31 10.46 -5.88
N VAL A 8 28.35 9.75 -6.47
CA VAL A 8 28.18 8.34 -6.14
C VAL A 8 29.40 7.64 -6.74
N PRO A 9 30.19 6.90 -5.97
CA PRO A 9 31.37 6.21 -6.51
C PRO A 9 30.93 4.94 -7.26
N TYR A 10 30.18 5.10 -8.32
CA TYR A 10 30.04 4.06 -9.32
C TYR A 10 31.10 4.31 -10.37
N VAL A 11 32.08 3.44 -10.41
CA VAL A 11 33.06 3.37 -11.49
C VAL A 11 32.33 2.78 -12.71
N TYR A 12 31.55 3.61 -13.36
CA TYR A 12 31.16 3.30 -14.73
C TYR A 12 32.44 3.41 -15.60
N SER A 13 32.68 2.42 -16.41
CA SER A 13 33.73 2.45 -17.46
C SER A 13 33.53 3.58 -18.48
N TYR A 14 32.43 4.32 -18.36
CA TYR A 14 32.00 5.42 -19.23
C TYR A 14 31.86 6.71 -18.45
N ASP A 15 32.71 7.69 -18.74
CA ASP A 15 32.60 9.04 -18.20
C ASP A 15 31.76 9.93 -19.15
N GLY A 16 30.45 9.96 -18.89
CA GLY A 16 29.51 10.79 -19.65
C GLY A 16 29.45 12.27 -19.23
N ARG A 17 30.33 12.75 -18.35
CA ARG A 17 30.30 14.12 -17.82
C ARG A 17 30.41 15.23 -18.85
N GLY A 18 30.89 14.94 -20.05
CA GLY A 18 30.96 15.89 -21.17
C GLY A 18 29.84 15.79 -22.19
N GLN A 19 28.91 14.83 -22.00
CA GLN A 19 27.83 14.59 -22.97
C GLN A 19 26.50 15.11 -22.42
N TRP A 20 25.74 15.77 -23.28
CA TRP A 20 24.44 16.34 -22.97
C TRP A 20 23.28 15.39 -23.30
N VAL A 21 23.49 14.46 -24.22
CA VAL A 21 22.46 13.52 -24.70
C VAL A 21 22.84 12.08 -24.33
N GLY A 22 21.88 11.28 -23.96
CA GLY A 22 22.07 9.86 -23.68
C GLY A 22 22.71 9.55 -22.32
N ASN A 23 22.58 10.46 -21.35
CA ASN A 23 23.20 10.32 -20.04
C ASN A 23 22.19 10.48 -18.89
N ASP A 24 21.33 9.49 -18.74
CA ASP A 24 20.28 9.40 -17.71
C ASP A 24 20.78 8.78 -16.38
N SER A 25 22.03 8.32 -16.35
CA SER A 25 22.66 7.74 -15.15
C SER A 25 22.94 8.75 -14.04
N TYR A 26 22.95 10.05 -14.36
CA TYR A 26 23.26 11.10 -13.38
C TYR A 26 22.01 11.76 -12.80
N ARG A 27 21.92 11.77 -11.49
CA ARG A 27 20.92 12.56 -10.76
C ARG A 27 21.52 13.89 -10.35
N SER A 28 20.87 15.00 -10.72
CA SER A 28 21.35 16.34 -10.41
C SER A 28 20.58 16.95 -9.25
N TYR A 29 21.30 17.48 -8.26
CA TYR A 29 20.74 18.19 -7.12
C TYR A 29 21.22 19.64 -7.12
N ILE A 30 20.30 20.59 -6.93
CA ILE A 30 20.59 22.02 -6.90
C ILE A 30 20.26 22.56 -5.52
N ARG A 31 21.25 23.16 -4.85
CA ARG A 31 21.04 23.90 -3.61
C ARG A 31 20.82 25.37 -3.93
N LEU A 32 19.65 25.89 -3.61
CA LEU A 32 19.32 27.30 -3.80
C LEU A 32 19.88 28.15 -2.66
N ALA A 33 20.26 29.39 -2.95
CA ALA A 33 20.58 30.39 -1.93
C ALA A 33 19.31 30.78 -1.15
N LYS A 34 19.49 31.29 0.07
CA LYS A 34 18.35 31.73 0.90
C LYS A 34 17.53 32.80 0.16
N GLY A 35 16.21 32.63 0.15
CA GLY A 35 15.27 33.57 -0.48
C GLY A 35 14.91 33.27 -1.92
N HIS A 36 15.61 32.35 -2.60
CA HIS A 36 15.31 31.97 -3.98
C HIS A 36 14.40 30.75 -4.08
N LYS A 37 13.55 30.74 -5.11
CA LYS A 37 12.60 29.64 -5.39
C LYS A 37 13.00 28.88 -6.64
N ALA A 38 12.69 27.59 -6.71
CA ALA A 38 12.99 26.74 -7.85
C ALA A 38 12.43 27.27 -9.20
N LYS A 39 11.29 27.96 -9.15
CA LYS A 39 10.68 28.60 -10.35
C LYS A 39 11.58 29.62 -11.03
N GLU A 40 12.47 30.26 -10.30
CA GLU A 40 13.40 31.27 -10.84
C GLU A 40 14.49 30.64 -11.72
N LEU A 41 14.74 29.33 -11.56
CA LEU A 41 15.70 28.60 -12.40
C LEU A 41 15.14 28.23 -13.79
N LYS A 42 13.82 28.19 -13.94
CA LYS A 42 13.18 27.70 -15.16
C LYS A 42 13.66 28.40 -16.45
N PRO A 43 13.83 29.73 -16.49
CA PRO A 43 14.37 30.41 -17.67
C PRO A 43 15.81 29.98 -18.02
N TYR A 44 16.66 29.82 -17.01
CA TYR A 44 18.05 29.42 -17.20
C TYR A 44 18.18 27.98 -17.68
N VAL A 45 17.35 27.08 -17.17
CA VAL A 45 17.33 25.68 -17.61
C VAL A 45 16.74 25.56 -19.02
N ASN A 46 15.73 26.32 -19.35
CA ASN A 46 15.22 26.36 -20.72
C ASN A 46 16.29 26.85 -21.73
N LYS A 47 17.03 27.90 -21.37
CA LYS A 47 18.14 28.36 -22.21
C LYS A 47 19.23 27.30 -22.35
N MET A 48 19.64 26.66 -21.25
CA MET A 48 20.58 25.53 -21.26
C MET A 48 20.12 24.42 -22.21
N ARG A 49 18.81 24.08 -22.13
CA ARG A 49 18.21 23.07 -23.02
C ARG A 49 18.29 23.47 -24.49
N GLU A 50 17.99 24.73 -24.80
CA GLU A 50 18.06 25.27 -26.16
C GLU A 50 19.49 25.31 -26.70
N ASP A 51 20.47 25.64 -25.86
CA ASP A 51 21.87 25.78 -26.23
C ASP A 51 22.59 24.43 -26.41
N HIS A 52 22.15 23.35 -25.75
CA HIS A 52 22.91 22.11 -25.69
C HIS A 52 22.18 20.87 -26.22
N PHE A 53 20.89 20.95 -26.53
CA PHE A 53 20.13 19.81 -27.06
C PHE A 53 19.59 20.09 -28.47
N PRO A 54 19.65 19.13 -29.41
CA PRO A 54 19.06 19.24 -30.74
C PRO A 54 17.54 19.11 -30.70
N LEU A 55 16.86 20.07 -30.07
CA LEU A 55 15.42 20.00 -29.76
C LEU A 55 14.53 19.79 -31.00
N LYS A 56 14.94 20.30 -32.15
CA LYS A 56 14.19 20.13 -33.41
C LYS A 56 14.24 18.69 -33.91
N GLU A 57 15.39 18.04 -33.81
CA GLU A 57 15.58 16.65 -34.20
C GLU A 57 14.85 15.72 -33.20
N MET A 58 14.99 16.00 -31.92
CA MET A 58 14.28 15.26 -30.85
C MET A 58 12.76 15.34 -31.05
N LYS A 59 12.22 16.50 -31.34
CA LYS A 59 10.78 16.68 -31.61
C LYS A 59 10.32 15.90 -32.84
N ASN A 60 11.13 15.83 -33.90
CA ASN A 60 10.83 15.01 -35.07
C ASN A 60 10.80 13.50 -34.76
N MET A 61 11.56 13.08 -33.75
CA MET A 61 11.55 11.70 -33.19
C MET A 61 10.44 11.46 -32.17
N GLY A 62 9.56 12.46 -31.90
CA GLY A 62 8.52 12.36 -30.91
C GLY A 62 9.00 12.52 -29.45
N ILE A 63 10.24 13.00 -29.25
CA ILE A 63 10.84 13.16 -27.92
C ILE A 63 10.66 14.61 -27.47
N GLU A 64 10.00 14.82 -26.34
CA GLU A 64 9.89 16.11 -25.69
C GLU A 64 10.66 16.10 -24.36
N LEU A 65 11.72 16.90 -24.29
CA LEU A 65 12.59 17.00 -23.12
C LEU A 65 12.17 18.17 -22.25
N ASN A 66 11.67 17.89 -21.05
CA ASN A 66 11.31 18.89 -20.05
C ASN A 66 12.03 18.63 -18.73
N TYR A 67 12.50 19.71 -18.09
CA TYR A 67 13.10 19.63 -16.75
C TYR A 67 12.19 20.29 -15.73
N ASP A 68 11.78 19.52 -14.72
CA ASP A 68 11.06 20.01 -13.58
C ASP A 68 11.89 19.94 -12.30
N PHE A 69 11.62 20.88 -11.39
CA PHE A 69 12.30 20.95 -10.10
C PHE A 69 11.36 20.47 -8.99
N THR A 70 11.75 19.43 -8.32
CA THR A 70 11.03 18.92 -7.16
C THR A 70 11.86 19.15 -5.90
N VAL A 71 11.23 19.65 -4.86
CA VAL A 71 11.89 19.79 -3.55
C VAL A 71 12.26 18.39 -3.06
N LEU A 72 13.51 18.21 -2.61
CA LEU A 72 14.03 16.88 -2.26
C LEU A 72 13.19 16.18 -1.18
N SER A 73 12.65 16.93 -0.21
CA SER A 73 11.72 16.40 0.80
C SER A 73 10.40 15.89 0.22
N ASP A 74 10.03 16.38 -0.95
CA ASP A 74 8.71 16.14 -1.52
C ASP A 74 8.73 15.10 -2.65
N VAL A 75 9.92 14.64 -3.07
CA VAL A 75 10.08 13.67 -4.18
C VAL A 75 9.22 12.42 -3.95
N TYR A 76 9.25 11.87 -2.74
CA TYR A 76 8.44 10.70 -2.40
C TYR A 76 6.94 11.01 -2.41
N THR A 77 6.53 12.13 -1.78
CA THR A 77 5.11 12.49 -1.62
C THR A 77 4.48 13.03 -2.91
N GLN A 78 5.27 13.47 -3.89
CA GLN A 78 4.78 13.90 -5.20
C GLN A 78 4.55 12.74 -6.18
N ASN A 79 5.03 11.56 -5.88
CA ASN A 79 4.69 10.38 -6.66
C ASN A 79 3.14 10.24 -6.72
N PRO A 80 2.52 10.22 -7.91
CA PRO A 80 1.06 10.20 -8.07
C PRO A 80 0.40 9.04 -7.33
N TYR A 81 1.06 7.89 -7.31
CA TYR A 81 0.58 6.69 -6.62
C TYR A 81 0.58 6.88 -5.08
N ILE A 82 1.70 7.33 -4.51
CA ILE A 82 1.83 7.61 -3.07
C ILE A 82 0.83 8.69 -2.64
N LYS A 83 0.67 9.73 -3.46
CA LYS A 83 -0.29 10.80 -3.20
C LYS A 83 -1.73 10.27 -3.17
N LYS A 84 -2.09 9.40 -4.12
CA LYS A 84 -3.43 8.76 -4.17
C LYS A 84 -3.68 7.88 -2.94
N MET A 85 -2.71 7.05 -2.55
CA MET A 85 -2.79 6.26 -1.32
C MET A 85 -2.92 7.14 -0.08
N GLY A 86 -2.13 8.20 0.02
CA GLY A 86 -2.20 9.17 1.13
C GLY A 86 -3.58 9.82 1.27
N TRP A 87 -4.23 10.19 0.15
CA TRP A 87 -5.58 10.71 0.16
C TRP A 87 -6.60 9.69 0.66
N ILE A 88 -6.53 8.44 0.19
CA ILE A 88 -7.43 7.37 0.64
C ILE A 88 -7.26 7.13 2.15
N MET A 89 -6.02 7.04 2.63
CA MET A 89 -5.73 6.88 4.06
C MET A 89 -6.20 8.07 4.89
N GLY A 90 -6.07 9.30 4.36
CA GLY A 90 -6.59 10.51 5.00
C GLY A 90 -8.12 10.50 5.14
N ILE A 91 -8.83 10.07 4.11
CA ILE A 91 -10.29 9.89 4.15
C ILE A 91 -10.68 8.82 5.19
N ILE A 92 -9.98 7.67 5.21
CA ILE A 92 -10.22 6.61 6.18
C ILE A 92 -10.00 7.12 7.61
N ALA A 93 -8.91 7.85 7.88
CA ALA A 93 -8.63 8.44 9.18
C ALA A 93 -9.71 9.45 9.61
N PHE A 94 -10.17 10.30 8.69
CA PHE A 94 -11.28 11.23 8.93
C PHE A 94 -12.58 10.48 9.28
N VAL A 95 -12.90 9.43 8.55
CA VAL A 95 -14.09 8.60 8.77
C VAL A 95 -14.03 7.90 10.14
N LEU A 96 -12.86 7.37 10.52
CA LEU A 96 -12.64 6.78 11.86
C LEU A 96 -12.87 7.80 12.97
N LEU A 97 -12.30 8.99 12.82
CA LEU A 97 -12.50 10.07 13.79
C LEU A 97 -13.97 10.45 13.88
N PHE A 98 -14.64 10.64 12.75
CA PHE A 98 -16.06 10.98 12.68
C PHE A 98 -16.92 9.93 13.39
N THR A 99 -16.71 8.64 13.10
CA THR A 99 -17.48 7.55 13.75
C THR A 99 -17.21 7.48 15.25
N SER A 100 -15.96 7.71 15.70
CA SER A 100 -15.62 7.74 17.13
C SER A 100 -16.32 8.88 17.86
N VAL A 101 -16.30 10.09 17.28
CA VAL A 101 -16.99 11.25 17.85
C VAL A 101 -18.50 11.04 17.89
N MET A 102 -19.08 10.49 16.81
CA MET A 102 -20.51 10.19 16.76
C MET A 102 -20.92 9.14 17.78
N ASN A 103 -20.11 8.10 17.99
CA ASN A 103 -20.38 7.09 19.01
C ASN A 103 -20.32 7.68 20.43
N TYR A 104 -19.32 8.54 20.70
CA TYR A 104 -19.23 9.26 21.96
C TYR A 104 -20.48 10.13 22.21
N LEU A 105 -20.95 10.86 21.19
CA LEU A 105 -22.19 11.65 21.26
C LEU A 105 -23.43 10.77 21.50
N LEU A 106 -23.51 9.60 20.84
CA LEU A 106 -24.59 8.64 21.05
C LEU A 106 -24.71 8.21 22.52
N ILE A 107 -23.56 7.90 23.16
CA ILE A 107 -23.53 7.50 24.56
C ILE A 107 -23.96 8.65 25.49
N ILE A 108 -23.41 9.86 25.29
CA ILE A 108 -23.76 11.02 26.13
C ILE A 108 -25.23 11.39 25.97
N VAL A 109 -25.72 11.49 24.74
CA VAL A 109 -27.12 11.83 24.49
C VAL A 109 -28.07 10.71 24.94
N GLY A 110 -27.64 9.45 24.84
CA GLY A 110 -28.39 8.32 25.41
C GLY A 110 -28.63 8.46 26.92
N ASN A 111 -27.63 8.96 27.63
CA ASN A 111 -27.71 9.22 29.07
C ASN A 111 -28.48 10.51 29.43
N LEU A 112 -28.83 11.34 28.42
CA LEU A 112 -29.48 12.64 28.62
C LEU A 112 -30.83 12.51 29.36
N VAL A 113 -31.62 11.48 29.03
CA VAL A 113 -32.92 11.22 29.66
C VAL A 113 -32.76 10.94 31.14
N GLY A 114 -31.80 10.09 31.52
CA GLY A 114 -31.55 9.74 32.94
C GLY A 114 -31.05 10.91 33.78
N ARG A 115 -30.26 11.82 33.17
CA ARG A 115 -29.67 12.97 33.88
C ARG A 115 -30.49 14.25 33.78
N SER A 116 -31.55 14.25 32.95
CA SER A 116 -32.41 15.43 32.77
C SER A 116 -33.04 15.92 34.07
N ARG A 117 -33.47 14.99 34.95
CA ARG A 117 -34.01 15.30 36.29
C ARG A 117 -32.98 15.98 37.19
N GLU A 118 -31.73 15.49 37.22
CA GLU A 118 -30.63 16.12 37.97
C GLU A 118 -30.38 17.55 37.50
N MET A 119 -30.31 17.77 36.19
CA MET A 119 -30.11 19.09 35.65
C MET A 119 -31.30 20.03 35.90
N ALA A 120 -32.53 19.50 35.88
CA ALA A 120 -33.73 20.25 36.23
C ALA A 120 -33.71 20.68 37.70
N VAL A 121 -33.36 19.80 38.64
CA VAL A 121 -33.18 20.13 40.06
C VAL A 121 -32.15 21.27 40.22
N ARG A 122 -30.98 21.16 39.58
CA ARG A 122 -29.95 22.20 39.66
C ARG A 122 -30.47 23.56 39.13
N LYS A 123 -31.24 23.58 38.03
CA LYS A 123 -31.90 24.78 37.53
C LYS A 123 -32.91 25.37 38.53
N CYS A 124 -33.68 24.53 39.23
CA CYS A 124 -34.58 25.00 40.29
C CYS A 124 -33.81 25.65 41.46
N TYR A 125 -32.60 25.19 41.77
CA TYR A 125 -31.74 25.80 42.77
C TYR A 125 -30.90 26.98 42.26
N GLY A 126 -31.22 27.52 41.07
CA GLY A 126 -30.62 28.75 40.53
C GLY A 126 -29.34 28.51 39.73
N ALA A 127 -29.05 27.30 39.26
CA ALA A 127 -27.91 27.06 38.39
C ALA A 127 -28.12 27.71 37.01
N GLU A 128 -27.22 28.65 36.68
CA GLU A 128 -27.19 29.30 35.37
C GLU A 128 -26.73 28.35 34.26
N SER A 129 -27.02 28.71 33.03
CA SER A 129 -26.56 27.99 31.83
C SER A 129 -25.06 27.76 31.82
N LYS A 130 -24.27 28.73 32.27
CA LYS A 130 -22.79 28.64 32.39
C LYS A 130 -22.35 27.52 33.32
N ASN A 131 -23.04 27.34 34.45
CA ASN A 131 -22.70 26.32 35.44
C ASN A 131 -22.95 24.90 34.88
N ILE A 132 -24.03 24.70 34.10
CA ILE A 132 -24.33 23.43 33.45
C ILE A 132 -23.29 23.13 32.38
N HIS A 133 -22.93 24.11 31.56
CA HIS A 133 -21.84 23.93 30.57
C HIS A 133 -20.50 23.60 31.23
N ALA A 134 -20.14 24.27 32.33
CA ALA A 134 -18.90 24.03 33.04
C ALA A 134 -18.81 22.59 33.59
N ILE A 135 -19.91 22.07 34.16
CA ILE A 135 -19.98 20.68 34.67
C ILE A 135 -19.77 19.68 33.53
N ILE A 136 -20.48 19.83 32.42
CA ILE A 136 -20.39 18.91 31.29
C ILE A 136 -19.04 18.99 30.60
N PHE A 137 -18.49 20.21 30.48
CA PHE A 137 -17.17 20.41 29.91
C PHE A 137 -16.08 19.80 30.78
N SER A 138 -16.17 19.92 32.13
CA SER A 138 -15.21 19.29 33.05
C SER A 138 -15.28 17.76 32.99
N GLU A 139 -16.47 17.18 32.86
CA GLU A 139 -16.64 15.73 32.63
C GLU A 139 -16.02 15.30 31.31
N ALA A 140 -16.26 16.05 30.21
CA ALA A 140 -15.66 15.78 28.91
C ALA A 140 -14.14 15.87 28.97
N LEU A 141 -13.59 16.84 29.71
CA LEU A 141 -12.14 16.99 29.90
C LEU A 141 -11.53 15.77 30.60
N VAL A 142 -12.19 15.27 31.67
CA VAL A 142 -11.76 14.06 32.37
C VAL A 142 -11.81 12.85 31.45
N HIS A 143 -12.90 12.67 30.70
CA HIS A 143 -13.03 11.56 29.75
C HIS A 143 -11.97 11.59 28.66
N VAL A 144 -11.75 12.74 28.03
CA VAL A 144 -10.74 12.89 26.96
C VAL A 144 -9.34 12.71 27.54
N GLY A 145 -9.04 13.31 28.71
CA GLY A 145 -7.75 13.17 29.39
C GLY A 145 -7.43 11.71 29.71
N LEU A 146 -8.39 10.98 30.33
CA LEU A 146 -8.25 9.56 30.62
C LEU A 146 -8.06 8.74 29.33
N SER A 147 -8.83 9.05 28.29
CA SER A 147 -8.71 8.36 26.99
C SER A 147 -7.33 8.56 26.36
N VAL A 148 -6.77 9.76 26.44
CA VAL A 148 -5.42 10.05 25.94
C VAL A 148 -4.35 9.26 26.70
N VAL A 149 -4.47 9.19 28.04
CA VAL A 149 -3.55 8.41 28.89
C VAL A 149 -3.63 6.92 28.56
N LEU A 150 -4.86 6.38 28.43
CA LEU A 150 -5.07 4.97 28.06
C LEU A 150 -4.55 4.69 26.65
N ALA A 151 -4.79 5.58 25.68
CA ALA A 151 -4.28 5.44 24.32
C ALA A 151 -2.75 5.45 24.27
N ALA A 152 -2.09 6.36 25.02
CA ALA A 152 -0.64 6.39 25.14
C ALA A 152 -0.10 5.10 25.76
N GLY A 153 -0.76 4.58 26.80
CA GLY A 153 -0.43 3.29 27.42
C GLY A 153 -0.54 2.13 26.45
N LEU A 154 -1.63 2.05 25.67
CA LEU A 154 -1.82 1.02 24.64
C LEU A 154 -0.75 1.12 23.54
N VAL A 155 -0.44 2.31 23.05
CA VAL A 155 0.61 2.51 22.05
C VAL A 155 1.97 2.06 22.59
N PHE A 156 2.26 2.34 23.86
CA PHE A 156 3.50 1.91 24.52
C PHE A 156 3.57 0.38 24.66
N LEU A 157 2.48 -0.26 25.09
CA LEU A 157 2.40 -1.73 25.25
C LEU A 157 2.50 -2.46 23.90
N CYS A 158 1.87 -1.91 22.87
CA CYS A 158 1.85 -2.51 21.53
C CYS A 158 2.96 -1.98 20.61
N LYS A 159 3.95 -1.24 21.15
CA LYS A 159 4.98 -0.55 20.36
C LYS A 159 5.64 -1.47 19.33
N GLY A 160 6.16 -2.63 19.74
CA GLY A 160 6.85 -3.55 18.85
C GLY A 160 5.95 -4.07 17.71
N THR A 161 4.70 -4.40 18.03
CA THR A 161 3.72 -4.84 17.02
C THR A 161 3.40 -3.72 16.03
N ILE A 162 3.22 -2.48 16.50
CA ILE A 162 2.93 -1.30 15.67
C ILE A 162 4.12 -1.01 14.75
N GLU A 163 5.35 -1.00 15.29
CA GLU A 163 6.57 -0.74 14.52
C GLU A 163 6.80 -1.79 13.44
N ASN A 164 6.63 -3.07 13.74
CA ASN A 164 6.72 -4.15 12.76
C ASN A 164 5.62 -4.06 11.69
N PHE A 165 4.41 -3.70 12.08
CA PHE A 165 3.26 -3.62 11.17
C PHE A 165 3.32 -2.44 10.22
N LEU A 166 3.86 -1.30 10.69
CA LEU A 166 3.98 -0.07 9.91
C LEU A 166 5.39 0.12 9.31
N SER A 167 6.35 -0.73 9.69
CA SER A 167 7.77 -0.62 9.33
C SER A 167 8.36 0.78 9.61
N ALA A 168 7.86 1.42 10.67
CA ALA A 168 8.29 2.75 11.10
C ALA A 168 8.30 2.86 12.63
N PRO A 169 9.33 3.49 13.23
CA PRO A 169 9.39 3.66 14.67
C PRO A 169 8.27 4.59 15.17
N VAL A 170 7.60 4.23 16.26
CA VAL A 170 6.50 5.00 16.86
C VAL A 170 6.92 6.44 17.19
N SER A 171 8.18 6.65 17.57
CA SER A 171 8.71 8.00 17.83
C SER A 171 8.59 8.93 16.60
N THR A 172 8.83 8.43 15.39
CA THR A 172 8.69 9.22 14.17
C THR A 172 7.23 9.45 13.78
N LEU A 173 6.32 8.57 14.20
CA LEU A 173 4.88 8.72 13.96
C LEU A 173 4.24 9.76 14.90
N VAL A 174 4.69 9.78 16.18
CA VAL A 174 4.09 10.62 17.23
C VAL A 174 4.84 11.95 17.43
N LEU A 175 6.16 11.98 17.23
CA LEU A 175 7.02 13.15 17.51
C LEU A 175 7.57 13.78 16.21
N ASN A 176 6.69 14.14 15.29
CA ASN A 176 7.08 14.84 14.07
C ASN A 176 6.35 16.18 13.93
N ARG A 177 6.67 16.96 12.88
CA ARG A 177 6.02 18.25 12.60
C ARG A 177 4.50 18.18 12.41
N GLY A 178 3.95 16.98 12.09
CA GLY A 178 2.51 16.75 11.94
C GLY A 178 1.79 16.43 13.25
N SER A 179 2.48 16.24 14.37
CA SER A 179 1.89 15.80 15.65
C SER A 179 0.90 16.79 16.26
N TRP A 180 0.96 18.07 15.85
CA TRP A 180 -0.03 19.07 16.22
C TRP A 180 -1.46 18.67 15.80
N ILE A 181 -1.60 17.84 14.74
CA ILE A 181 -2.90 17.30 14.28
C ILE A 181 -3.54 16.46 15.38
N LEU A 182 -2.75 15.65 16.11
CA LEU A 182 -3.26 14.84 17.23
C LEU A 182 -3.82 15.74 18.34
N VAL A 183 -3.11 16.83 18.66
CA VAL A 183 -3.57 17.82 19.65
C VAL A 183 -4.85 18.51 19.15
N ALA A 184 -4.89 18.91 17.88
CA ALA A 184 -6.08 19.53 17.28
C ALA A 184 -7.29 18.58 17.31
N ILE A 185 -7.10 17.28 17.07
CA ILE A 185 -8.14 16.25 17.18
C ILE A 185 -8.64 16.15 18.63
N CYS A 186 -7.75 16.10 19.63
CA CYS A 186 -8.14 16.06 21.03
C CYS A 186 -8.96 17.30 21.43
N ILE A 187 -8.56 18.47 20.98
CA ILE A 187 -9.30 19.72 21.21
C ILE A 187 -10.67 19.67 20.52
N LEU A 188 -10.74 19.20 19.27
CA LEU A 188 -12.01 19.06 18.53
C LEU A 188 -12.97 18.11 19.26
N VAL A 189 -12.48 16.94 19.70
CA VAL A 189 -13.28 15.96 20.44
C VAL A 189 -13.79 16.56 21.76
N LEU A 190 -12.93 17.31 22.49
CA LEU A 190 -13.30 17.98 23.72
C LEU A 190 -14.37 19.05 23.50
N LEU A 191 -14.23 19.87 22.46
CA LEU A 191 -15.21 20.91 22.13
C LEU A 191 -16.57 20.30 21.72
N VAL A 192 -16.56 19.32 20.83
CA VAL A 192 -17.80 18.65 20.39
C VAL A 192 -18.44 17.88 21.53
N GLY A 193 -17.65 17.13 22.31
CA GLY A 193 -18.14 16.31 23.44
C GLY A 193 -18.57 17.11 24.66
N GLY A 194 -18.01 18.29 24.87
CA GLY A 194 -18.36 19.17 26.00
C GLY A 194 -19.44 20.20 25.68
N LEU A 195 -19.32 20.92 24.56
CA LEU A 195 -20.23 22.03 24.25
C LEU A 195 -21.59 21.55 23.73
N LEU A 196 -21.62 20.57 22.83
CA LEU A 196 -22.85 20.13 22.19
C LEU A 196 -23.83 19.47 23.17
N PRO A 197 -23.43 18.56 24.06
CA PRO A 197 -24.31 18.03 25.11
C PRO A 197 -24.76 19.12 26.09
N GLY A 198 -23.87 20.04 26.47
CA GLY A 198 -24.20 21.18 27.33
C GLY A 198 -25.32 22.03 26.74
N TRP A 199 -25.24 22.34 25.45
CA TRP A 199 -26.28 23.05 24.73
C TRP A 199 -27.61 22.27 24.67
N LEU A 200 -27.59 20.97 24.49
CA LEU A 200 -28.76 20.09 24.51
C LEU A 200 -29.43 20.08 25.90
N TYR A 201 -28.68 19.93 26.98
CA TYR A 201 -29.24 19.98 28.35
C TYR A 201 -29.88 21.35 28.68
N ASN A 202 -29.30 22.44 28.19
CA ASN A 202 -29.87 23.75 28.42
C ASN A 202 -31.22 23.98 27.73
N LYS A 203 -31.48 23.33 26.60
CA LYS A 203 -32.74 23.39 25.88
C LYS A 203 -33.90 22.63 26.52
N ILE A 204 -33.63 21.72 27.48
CA ILE A 204 -34.67 20.93 28.11
C ILE A 204 -35.40 21.81 29.16
N PRO A 205 -36.71 22.08 29.00
CA PRO A 205 -37.49 22.79 29.98
C PRO A 205 -37.64 21.96 31.28
N VAL A 206 -37.54 22.65 32.41
CA VAL A 206 -37.63 22.01 33.76
C VAL A 206 -38.91 21.22 33.93
N ALA A 207 -40.04 21.75 33.51
CA ALA A 207 -41.34 21.10 33.62
C ALA A 207 -41.41 19.75 32.84
N ILE A 208 -40.77 19.68 31.70
CA ILE A 208 -40.73 18.47 30.86
C ILE A 208 -39.78 17.44 31.49
N ALA A 209 -38.67 17.88 32.07
CA ALA A 209 -37.70 16.98 32.74
C ALA A 209 -38.35 16.26 33.94
N PHE A 210 -39.21 16.91 34.68
CA PHE A 210 -39.93 16.30 35.81
C PHE A 210 -41.09 15.39 35.39
N ARG A 211 -41.79 15.67 34.29
CA ARG A 211 -42.85 14.82 33.74
C ARG A 211 -42.39 13.55 33.04
N GLY A 212 -41.09 13.32 32.99
CA GLY A 212 -40.48 12.24 32.22
C GLY A 212 -40.23 12.68 30.78
N TYR A 213 -39.02 13.17 30.52
CA TYR A 213 -38.58 13.52 29.18
C TYR A 213 -38.58 12.28 28.30
N ASN A 214 -39.53 12.22 27.39
CA ASN A 214 -39.59 11.13 26.40
C ASN A 214 -39.08 11.66 25.08
N GLU A 215 -37.90 11.27 24.70
CA GLU A 215 -37.28 11.69 23.45
C GLU A 215 -38.07 11.11 22.27
N ASN A 216 -38.76 12.00 21.56
CA ASN A 216 -39.61 11.62 20.44
C ASN A 216 -38.75 10.94 19.34
N ARG A 217 -38.96 9.65 19.12
CA ARG A 217 -38.49 8.79 18.03
C ARG A 217 -37.00 8.94 17.66
N ASN A 218 -36.17 8.05 18.20
CA ASN A 218 -34.72 7.92 18.02
C ASN A 218 -34.23 7.71 16.55
N ARG A 219 -34.86 8.33 15.55
CA ARG A 219 -34.49 8.18 14.13
C ARG A 219 -33.04 8.61 13.86
N TRP A 220 -32.54 9.64 14.53
CA TRP A 220 -31.18 10.11 14.38
C TRP A 220 -30.14 9.10 14.89
N LYS A 221 -30.42 8.38 16.01
CA LYS A 221 -29.56 7.32 16.52
C LYS A 221 -29.43 6.17 15.50
N LEU A 222 -30.56 5.82 14.86
CA LEU A 222 -30.58 4.83 13.78
C LEU A 222 -29.81 5.31 12.55
N GLY A 223 -29.90 6.60 12.21
CA GLY A 223 -29.13 7.20 11.13
C GLY A 223 -27.63 7.12 11.37
N LEU A 224 -27.18 7.45 12.57
CA LEU A 224 -25.76 7.36 12.95
C LEU A 224 -25.25 5.90 12.93
N LEU A 225 -26.06 4.97 13.47
CA LEU A 225 -25.73 3.55 13.40
C LEU A 225 -25.66 3.05 11.95
N GLY A 226 -26.60 3.51 11.10
CA GLY A 226 -26.59 3.23 9.66
C GLY A 226 -25.30 3.70 8.98
N ILE A 227 -24.84 4.93 9.28
CA ILE A 227 -23.56 5.43 8.76
C ILE A 227 -22.40 4.53 9.18
N GLN A 228 -22.36 4.04 10.43
CA GLN A 228 -21.32 3.12 10.89
C GLN A 228 -21.35 1.79 10.12
N PHE A 229 -22.53 1.27 9.78
CA PHE A 229 -22.66 0.07 8.97
C PHE A 229 -22.23 0.30 7.52
N VAL A 230 -22.54 1.47 6.92
CA VAL A 230 -22.02 1.86 5.60
C VAL A 230 -20.50 1.84 5.59
N ILE A 231 -19.87 2.47 6.60
CA ILE A 231 -18.43 2.55 6.72
C ILE A 231 -17.81 1.17 6.93
N SER A 232 -18.42 0.34 7.77
CA SER A 232 -17.96 -1.04 7.98
C SER A 232 -18.01 -1.86 6.68
N GLY A 233 -19.12 -1.79 5.94
CA GLY A 233 -19.24 -2.42 4.62
C GLY A 233 -18.15 -1.95 3.67
N LEU A 234 -17.96 -0.63 3.55
CA LEU A 234 -16.94 -0.03 2.70
C LEU A 234 -15.53 -0.53 3.05
N LEU A 235 -15.14 -0.47 4.32
CA LEU A 235 -13.78 -0.83 4.74
C LEU A 235 -13.48 -2.32 4.60
N PHE A 236 -14.42 -3.21 4.97
CA PHE A 236 -14.20 -4.64 4.85
C PHE A 236 -14.23 -5.12 3.41
N SER A 237 -15.08 -4.56 2.56
CA SER A 237 -15.07 -4.87 1.12
C SER A 237 -13.81 -4.33 0.45
N LEU A 238 -13.38 -3.12 0.79
CA LEU A 238 -12.11 -2.58 0.29
C LEU A 238 -10.91 -3.40 0.77
N LEU A 239 -10.91 -3.84 2.04
CA LEU A 239 -9.87 -4.71 2.60
C LEU A 239 -9.77 -6.02 1.82
N TYR A 240 -10.90 -6.66 1.53
CA TYR A 240 -10.92 -7.91 0.77
C TYR A 240 -10.32 -7.73 -0.62
N ILE A 241 -10.71 -6.66 -1.33
CA ILE A 241 -10.20 -6.34 -2.67
C ILE A 241 -8.69 -6.05 -2.63
N VAL A 242 -8.24 -5.20 -1.72
CA VAL A 242 -6.82 -4.84 -1.59
C VAL A 242 -5.97 -6.04 -1.21
N ASN A 243 -6.47 -6.90 -0.31
CA ASN A 243 -5.77 -8.13 0.05
C ASN A 243 -5.72 -9.11 -1.13
N GLY A 244 -6.82 -9.26 -1.87
CA GLY A 244 -6.86 -10.10 -3.07
C GLY A 244 -5.87 -9.63 -4.15
N GLN A 245 -5.81 -8.32 -4.40
CA GLN A 245 -4.85 -7.73 -5.33
C GLN A 245 -3.40 -7.96 -4.87
N TYR A 246 -3.12 -7.77 -3.58
CA TYR A 246 -1.79 -8.02 -3.01
C TYR A 246 -1.37 -9.50 -3.17
N GLN A 247 -2.27 -10.44 -2.89
CA GLN A 247 -2.00 -11.86 -3.08
C GLN A 247 -1.81 -12.23 -4.55
N LEU A 248 -2.61 -11.64 -5.45
CA LEU A 248 -2.43 -11.80 -6.89
C LEU A 248 -1.01 -11.37 -7.31
N MET A 249 -0.58 -10.18 -6.90
CA MET A 249 0.74 -9.64 -7.26
C MET A 249 1.88 -10.52 -6.80
N LEU A 250 1.78 -11.09 -5.60
CA LEU A 250 2.78 -12.03 -5.06
C LEU A 250 2.76 -13.39 -5.77
N GLY A 251 1.58 -13.85 -6.19
CA GLY A 251 1.39 -15.17 -6.81
C GLY A 251 1.60 -15.20 -8.33
N LEU A 252 1.73 -14.04 -8.98
CA LEU A 252 1.94 -13.99 -10.43
C LEU A 252 3.33 -14.51 -10.79
N ASN A 253 3.37 -15.52 -11.65
CA ASN A 253 4.62 -16.02 -12.21
C ASN A 253 5.27 -14.94 -13.10
N PRO A 254 6.48 -14.48 -12.79
CA PRO A 254 7.18 -13.49 -13.59
C PRO A 254 7.78 -14.04 -14.89
N GLY A 255 7.60 -15.32 -15.20
CA GLY A 255 8.18 -15.99 -16.35
C GLY A 255 9.51 -16.69 -16.06
N TYR A 256 9.95 -16.69 -14.80
CA TYR A 256 11.17 -17.35 -14.32
C TYR A 256 10.98 -17.91 -12.91
N ASP A 257 11.87 -18.84 -12.54
CA ASP A 257 11.86 -19.49 -11.22
C ASP A 257 12.85 -18.78 -10.28
N TYR A 258 12.33 -18.12 -9.27
CA TYR A 258 13.09 -17.39 -8.25
C TYR A 258 13.03 -18.03 -6.87
N ASP A 259 12.35 -19.18 -6.74
CA ASP A 259 12.24 -19.87 -5.47
C ASP A 259 13.62 -20.33 -4.98
N HIS A 260 13.88 -20.11 -3.71
CA HIS A 260 15.14 -20.41 -3.04
C HIS A 260 16.36 -19.71 -3.64
N VAL A 261 16.20 -18.61 -4.38
CA VAL A 261 17.30 -17.81 -4.93
C VAL A 261 17.72 -16.71 -3.95
N ALA A 262 19.02 -16.60 -3.72
CA ALA A 262 19.67 -15.46 -3.07
C ALA A 262 20.34 -14.55 -4.10
N ILE A 263 20.26 -13.24 -3.89
CA ILE A 263 20.95 -12.21 -4.67
C ILE A 263 22.17 -11.77 -3.88
N VAL A 264 23.35 -11.89 -4.47
CA VAL A 264 24.60 -11.38 -3.93
C VAL A 264 25.03 -10.17 -4.74
N SER A 265 25.12 -9.02 -4.09
CA SER A 265 25.60 -7.76 -4.68
C SER A 265 27.03 -7.52 -4.21
N ILE A 266 27.94 -7.26 -5.15
CA ILE A 266 29.35 -6.96 -4.86
C ILE A 266 29.73 -5.70 -5.62
N ASP A 267 30.28 -4.73 -4.90
CA ASP A 267 30.75 -3.47 -5.47
C ASP A 267 32.11 -3.69 -6.12
N ALA A 268 32.13 -3.92 -7.41
CA ALA A 268 33.25 -4.20 -8.31
C ALA A 268 33.95 -5.58 -8.09
N SER A 269 33.98 -6.37 -9.13
CA SER A 269 34.75 -7.62 -9.11
C SER A 269 35.55 -7.84 -10.40
N ASN A 270 36.78 -8.31 -10.23
CA ASN A 270 37.55 -8.88 -11.32
C ASN A 270 36.87 -10.19 -11.76
N ARG A 271 36.84 -10.47 -13.06
CA ARG A 271 36.26 -11.70 -13.66
C ARG A 271 36.75 -12.96 -13.01
N ASP A 272 38.09 -13.09 -12.90
CA ASP A 272 38.71 -14.33 -12.40
C ASP A 272 38.34 -14.57 -10.93
N GLN A 273 38.35 -13.54 -10.12
CA GLN A 273 37.93 -13.58 -8.74
C GLN A 273 36.44 -13.97 -8.61
N ARG A 274 35.58 -13.46 -9.49
CA ARG A 274 34.17 -13.83 -9.53
C ARG A 274 33.96 -15.28 -9.92
N ASN A 275 34.65 -15.77 -10.94
CA ASN A 275 34.55 -17.17 -11.36
C ASN A 275 35.06 -18.12 -10.26
N GLN A 276 36.10 -17.74 -9.55
CA GLN A 276 36.55 -18.47 -8.35
C GLN A 276 35.49 -18.47 -7.26
N CYS A 277 34.88 -17.32 -7.00
CA CYS A 277 33.81 -17.19 -6.03
C CYS A 277 32.62 -18.10 -6.39
N LEU A 278 32.15 -18.06 -7.65
CA LEU A 278 31.07 -18.92 -8.11
C LEU A 278 31.43 -20.41 -7.98
N ALA A 279 32.68 -20.79 -8.25
CA ALA A 279 33.16 -22.18 -8.08
C ALA A 279 33.14 -22.62 -6.61
N GLU A 280 33.52 -21.72 -5.69
CA GLU A 280 33.46 -21.97 -4.25
C GLU A 280 32.03 -22.03 -3.72
N ILE A 281 31.13 -21.16 -4.22
CA ILE A 281 29.70 -21.19 -3.87
C ILE A 281 29.06 -22.50 -4.31
N ARG A 282 29.37 -23.00 -5.52
CA ARG A 282 28.85 -24.29 -6.02
C ARG A 282 29.26 -25.49 -5.16
N ARG A 283 30.34 -25.38 -4.37
CA ARG A 283 30.81 -26.45 -3.44
C ARG A 283 30.06 -26.43 -2.11
N MET A 284 29.23 -25.43 -1.84
CA MET A 284 28.45 -25.37 -0.60
C MET A 284 27.37 -26.47 -0.61
N PRO A 285 27.18 -27.21 0.49
CA PRO A 285 26.33 -28.42 0.50
C PRO A 285 24.86 -28.17 0.12
N ASN A 286 24.32 -27.00 0.44
CA ASN A 286 22.92 -26.65 0.21
C ASN A 286 22.70 -25.88 -1.09
N VAL A 287 23.77 -25.52 -1.81
CA VAL A 287 23.67 -24.79 -3.08
C VAL A 287 23.37 -25.77 -4.20
N LYS A 288 22.29 -25.49 -4.93
CA LYS A 288 21.88 -26.25 -6.11
C LYS A 288 22.61 -25.78 -7.36
N ASP A 289 22.68 -24.46 -7.53
CA ASP A 289 23.32 -23.83 -8.69
C ASP A 289 23.60 -22.34 -8.42
N CYS A 290 24.45 -21.72 -9.25
CA CYS A 290 24.65 -20.27 -9.22
C CYS A 290 24.99 -19.72 -10.61
N SER A 291 24.67 -18.44 -10.81
CA SER A 291 24.88 -17.73 -12.07
C SER A 291 25.32 -16.30 -11.78
N SER A 292 26.00 -15.67 -12.73
CA SER A 292 26.31 -14.25 -12.68
C SER A 292 25.50 -13.46 -13.71
N THR A 293 25.05 -12.28 -13.31
CA THR A 293 24.26 -11.40 -14.16
C THR A 293 24.64 -9.94 -13.97
N PHE A 294 24.44 -9.13 -15.00
CA PHE A 294 24.66 -7.68 -14.94
C PHE A 294 23.56 -6.99 -14.12
N ASN A 295 22.33 -7.40 -14.30
CA ASN A 295 21.16 -6.87 -13.61
C ASN A 295 20.25 -8.01 -13.11
N VAL A 296 19.39 -7.67 -12.16
CA VAL A 296 18.39 -8.58 -11.60
C VAL A 296 17.02 -8.09 -12.05
N PRO A 297 16.11 -8.98 -12.51
CA PRO A 297 14.79 -8.55 -12.99
C PRO A 297 13.84 -8.10 -11.85
N LEU A 298 14.30 -7.15 -11.05
CA LEU A 298 13.59 -6.51 -9.95
C LEU A 298 13.76 -4.99 -10.03
N ASP A 299 12.80 -4.23 -9.51
CA ASP A 299 12.93 -2.79 -9.37
C ASP A 299 14.00 -2.43 -8.31
N GLY A 300 14.71 -1.32 -8.56
CA GLY A 300 15.78 -0.88 -7.66
C GLY A 300 17.15 -1.51 -7.94
N TYR A 301 17.24 -2.40 -8.92
CA TYR A 301 18.48 -2.91 -9.48
C TYR A 301 18.81 -2.18 -10.79
N ASP A 302 20.10 -2.21 -11.17
CA ASP A 302 20.55 -1.50 -12.37
C ASP A 302 19.80 -1.99 -13.60
N ARG A 303 19.38 -1.06 -14.43
CA ARG A 303 18.76 -1.28 -15.74
C ARG A 303 19.59 -0.63 -16.82
N SER A 304 19.69 -1.26 -17.96
CA SER A 304 20.42 -0.74 -19.11
C SER A 304 19.63 -1.00 -20.36
N GLY A 305 19.26 0.07 -21.05
CA GLY A 305 18.56 -0.01 -22.33
C GLY A 305 19.28 0.79 -23.40
N ASN A 306 19.06 0.45 -24.66
CA ASN A 306 19.65 1.16 -25.78
C ASN A 306 18.86 0.94 -27.07
N MET A 307 19.26 1.66 -28.14
CA MET A 307 18.65 1.49 -29.46
C MET A 307 19.23 0.27 -30.16
N VAL A 308 18.34 -0.50 -30.78
CA VAL A 308 18.67 -1.65 -31.62
C VAL A 308 18.22 -1.34 -33.05
N GLY A 309 19.06 -1.68 -34.00
CA GLY A 309 18.80 -1.57 -35.42
C GLY A 309 19.31 -2.78 -36.20
N VAL A 310 19.32 -2.67 -37.52
CA VAL A 310 19.84 -3.69 -38.43
C VAL A 310 21.01 -3.08 -39.22
N PRO A 311 22.11 -3.81 -39.50
CA PRO A 311 23.19 -3.32 -40.29
C PRO A 311 22.72 -2.80 -41.66
N GLY A 312 23.10 -1.56 -42.00
CA GLY A 312 22.72 -0.89 -43.26
C GLY A 312 21.38 -0.13 -43.19
N ASP A 313 20.65 -0.18 -42.11
CA ASP A 313 19.43 0.59 -41.89
C ASP A 313 19.49 1.37 -40.57
N GLU A 314 20.28 2.43 -40.57
CA GLU A 314 20.51 3.28 -39.39
C GLU A 314 19.29 4.18 -39.06
N LYS A 315 18.32 4.30 -39.96
CA LYS A 315 17.13 5.15 -39.76
C LYS A 315 16.04 4.45 -38.96
N ASN A 316 15.91 3.15 -39.15
CA ASN A 316 14.92 2.35 -38.43
C ASN A 316 15.59 1.72 -37.22
N THR A 317 15.31 2.27 -36.05
CA THR A 317 15.78 1.74 -34.77
C THR A 317 14.64 1.74 -33.77
N PHE A 318 14.70 0.88 -32.79
CA PHE A 318 13.78 0.92 -31.66
C PHE A 318 14.51 0.69 -30.35
N ASN A 319 13.91 1.19 -29.27
CA ASN A 319 14.48 1.06 -27.94
C ASN A 319 14.21 -0.33 -27.34
N ILE A 320 15.27 -0.92 -26.80
CA ILE A 320 15.22 -2.06 -25.87
C ILE A 320 15.45 -1.51 -24.47
N MET A 321 14.55 -1.82 -23.55
CA MET A 321 14.62 -1.29 -22.19
C MET A 321 15.58 -2.06 -21.31
N GLU A 322 15.71 -3.38 -21.55
CA GLU A 322 16.58 -4.23 -20.74
C GLU A 322 17.62 -4.92 -21.61
N MET A 323 18.87 -4.55 -21.38
CA MET A 323 20.05 -5.20 -21.91
C MET A 323 20.80 -5.84 -20.77
N SER A 324 20.76 -7.16 -20.69
CA SER A 324 21.39 -7.89 -19.61
C SER A 324 22.59 -8.70 -20.09
N GLY A 325 23.73 -8.54 -19.39
CA GLY A 325 24.87 -9.44 -19.54
C GLY A 325 24.69 -10.65 -18.61
N VAL A 326 24.64 -11.84 -19.16
CA VAL A 326 24.41 -13.09 -18.40
C VAL A 326 25.46 -14.14 -18.73
N ASP A 327 25.71 -15.06 -17.79
CA ASP A 327 26.50 -16.24 -18.05
C ASP A 327 25.67 -17.37 -18.69
N ASP A 328 26.30 -18.48 -19.06
CA ASP A 328 25.65 -19.63 -19.71
C ASP A 328 24.67 -20.39 -18.80
N ASN A 329 24.70 -20.15 -17.51
CA ASN A 329 23.84 -20.84 -16.57
C ASN A 329 22.56 -20.07 -16.19
N PHE A 330 22.49 -18.78 -16.51
CA PHE A 330 21.39 -17.89 -16.12
C PHE A 330 20.01 -18.44 -16.52
N PHE A 331 19.83 -18.73 -17.81
CA PHE A 331 18.55 -19.20 -18.33
C PHE A 331 18.14 -20.55 -17.73
N LYS A 332 19.10 -21.46 -17.56
CA LYS A 332 18.87 -22.78 -16.98
C LYS A 332 18.49 -22.69 -15.51
N MET A 333 19.25 -21.91 -14.72
CA MET A 333 19.03 -21.75 -13.29
C MET A 333 17.68 -21.05 -12.99
N MET A 334 17.36 -20.02 -13.77
CA MET A 334 16.10 -19.28 -13.65
C MET A 334 14.93 -19.93 -14.39
N ASN A 335 15.16 -21.09 -15.01
CA ASN A 335 14.15 -21.85 -15.77
C ASN A 335 13.43 -21.01 -16.85
N ILE A 336 14.21 -20.18 -17.58
CA ILE A 336 13.72 -19.38 -18.70
C ILE A 336 13.90 -20.19 -19.99
N PRO A 337 12.83 -20.65 -20.65
CA PRO A 337 12.97 -21.51 -21.82
C PRO A 337 13.38 -20.71 -23.06
N ILE A 338 14.25 -21.30 -23.89
CA ILE A 338 14.49 -20.85 -25.27
C ILE A 338 13.41 -21.45 -26.15
N VAL A 339 12.64 -20.61 -26.83
CA VAL A 339 11.49 -21.00 -27.68
C VAL A 339 11.90 -21.26 -29.11
N GLN A 340 12.97 -20.55 -29.58
CA GLN A 340 13.54 -20.71 -30.92
C GLN A 340 15.05 -20.60 -30.88
N GLY A 341 15.76 -21.34 -31.72
CA GLY A 341 17.22 -21.30 -31.78
C GLY A 341 17.89 -22.06 -30.64
N SER A 342 18.99 -21.53 -30.13
CA SER A 342 19.82 -22.16 -29.12
C SER A 342 20.35 -21.16 -28.08
N PHE A 343 20.91 -21.69 -26.99
CA PHE A 343 21.74 -20.89 -26.07
C PHE A 343 23.02 -20.42 -26.76
N PHE A 344 23.80 -19.55 -26.10
CA PHE A 344 25.10 -19.11 -26.58
C PHE A 344 26.01 -20.33 -26.88
N THR A 345 26.55 -20.37 -28.08
CA THR A 345 27.53 -21.39 -28.49
C THR A 345 28.97 -20.94 -28.26
N GLU A 346 29.18 -19.62 -28.33
CA GLU A 346 30.46 -18.98 -28.02
C GLU A 346 30.47 -18.48 -26.57
N ARG A 347 31.50 -18.87 -25.82
CA ARG A 347 31.61 -18.60 -24.39
C ARG A 347 32.86 -17.79 -24.04
N ASN A 348 33.16 -16.81 -24.85
CA ASN A 348 34.31 -15.93 -24.68
C ASN A 348 33.94 -14.46 -24.77
N ASP A 349 34.90 -13.60 -24.48
CA ASP A 349 34.71 -12.14 -24.48
C ASP A 349 34.48 -11.55 -25.87
N SER A 350 34.69 -12.30 -26.91
CA SER A 350 34.46 -11.90 -28.30
C SER A 350 33.13 -12.42 -28.83
N CYS A 351 32.31 -13.02 -27.98
CA CYS A 351 30.99 -13.51 -28.36
C CYS A 351 30.16 -12.42 -28.99
N ARG A 352 29.68 -12.68 -30.21
CA ARG A 352 28.81 -11.79 -31.00
C ARG A 352 27.40 -12.37 -31.12
N GLN A 353 27.02 -13.22 -30.19
CA GLN A 353 25.70 -13.81 -30.13
C GLN A 353 24.85 -13.08 -29.09
N VAL A 354 23.55 -12.97 -29.38
CA VAL A 354 22.54 -12.41 -28.48
C VAL A 354 21.31 -13.29 -28.46
N ILE A 355 20.63 -13.30 -27.31
CA ILE A 355 19.31 -13.88 -27.16
C ILE A 355 18.33 -12.72 -26.96
N ILE A 356 17.21 -12.76 -27.67
CA ILE A 356 16.13 -11.77 -27.56
C ILE A 356 14.87 -12.43 -27.02
N ASP A 357 14.00 -11.68 -26.37
CA ASP A 357 12.71 -12.20 -25.94
C ASP A 357 11.68 -12.25 -27.10
N GLU A 358 10.53 -12.92 -26.88
CA GLU A 358 9.47 -13.04 -27.89
C GLU A 358 8.96 -11.67 -28.36
N ARG A 359 8.84 -10.67 -27.44
CA ARG A 359 8.42 -9.30 -27.76
C ARG A 359 9.39 -8.61 -28.73
N GLY A 360 10.68 -8.78 -28.47
CA GLY A 360 11.72 -8.25 -29.34
C GLY A 360 11.73 -8.92 -30.71
N ALA A 361 11.56 -10.24 -30.73
CA ALA A 361 11.45 -10.98 -31.97
C ALA A 361 10.26 -10.52 -32.83
N GLU A 362 9.07 -10.38 -32.25
CA GLU A 362 7.89 -9.86 -32.91
C GLU A 362 8.10 -8.45 -33.44
N LYS A 363 8.73 -7.58 -32.66
CA LYS A 363 9.02 -6.20 -33.04
C LYS A 363 10.00 -6.12 -34.21
N LEU A 364 11.07 -6.94 -34.21
CA LEU A 364 12.01 -7.06 -35.32
C LEU A 364 11.31 -7.54 -36.60
N ILE A 365 10.52 -8.61 -36.52
CA ILE A 365 9.76 -9.15 -37.63
C ILE A 365 8.84 -8.08 -38.22
N LYS A 366 8.10 -7.36 -37.39
CA LYS A 366 7.17 -6.32 -37.80
C LYS A 366 7.89 -5.12 -38.46
N THR A 367 9.01 -4.69 -37.89
CA THR A 367 9.73 -3.50 -38.36
C THR A 367 10.46 -3.75 -39.68
N TRP A 368 11.10 -4.91 -39.84
CA TRP A 368 11.90 -5.24 -41.05
C TRP A 368 11.24 -6.28 -41.94
N HIS A 369 9.97 -6.64 -41.69
CA HIS A 369 9.18 -7.58 -42.49
C HIS A 369 9.88 -8.93 -42.73
N TRP A 370 10.60 -9.44 -41.73
CA TRP A 370 11.32 -10.72 -41.84
C TRP A 370 10.34 -11.91 -41.86
N LYS A 371 10.34 -12.66 -42.97
CA LYS A 371 9.42 -13.80 -43.17
C LYS A 371 9.93 -15.09 -42.52
N ASP A 372 11.26 -15.23 -42.39
CA ASP A 372 11.92 -16.46 -41.98
C ASP A 372 12.32 -16.48 -40.50
N GLY A 373 11.67 -15.64 -39.68
CA GLY A 373 12.00 -15.49 -38.28
C GLY A 373 13.22 -14.62 -38.01
N VAL A 374 13.71 -14.60 -36.77
CA VAL A 374 14.80 -13.71 -36.32
C VAL A 374 16.12 -14.43 -36.05
N VAL A 375 16.09 -15.77 -35.83
CA VAL A 375 17.30 -16.53 -35.52
C VAL A 375 18.24 -16.55 -36.71
N GLY A 376 19.52 -16.27 -36.46
CA GLY A 376 20.56 -16.13 -37.48
C GLY A 376 20.65 -14.75 -38.13
N LYS A 377 19.68 -13.85 -37.86
CA LYS A 377 19.71 -12.47 -38.35
C LYS A 377 20.69 -11.62 -37.51
N GLN A 378 21.22 -10.59 -38.15
CA GLN A 378 22.17 -9.64 -37.55
C GLN A 378 21.46 -8.37 -37.08
N ILE A 379 21.84 -7.90 -35.90
CA ILE A 379 21.39 -6.62 -35.34
C ILE A 379 22.59 -5.79 -34.89
N THR A 380 22.38 -4.49 -34.80
CA THR A 380 23.32 -3.52 -34.20
C THR A 380 22.74 -3.00 -32.89
N CYS A 381 23.62 -2.67 -31.94
CA CYS A 381 23.25 -2.13 -30.66
C CYS A 381 24.14 -0.94 -30.31
N THR A 382 23.54 0.24 -30.11
CA THR A 382 24.28 1.50 -29.89
C THR A 382 25.09 1.47 -28.58
N GLY A 383 24.62 0.81 -27.54
CA GLY A 383 25.32 0.69 -26.25
C GLY A 383 26.60 -0.16 -26.29
N HIS A 384 26.82 -0.90 -27.34
CA HIS A 384 27.99 -1.75 -27.55
C HIS A 384 28.86 -1.33 -28.74
N GLY A 385 28.99 -0.02 -28.98
CA GLY A 385 29.88 0.54 -30.01
C GLY A 385 29.44 0.20 -31.42
N ASN A 386 28.15 0.09 -31.69
CA ASN A 386 27.58 -0.33 -32.98
C ASN A 386 28.09 -1.67 -33.51
N ASN A 387 28.55 -2.54 -32.63
CA ASN A 387 28.94 -3.88 -33.02
C ASN A 387 27.75 -4.67 -33.56
N ILE A 388 28.05 -5.53 -34.54
CA ILE A 388 27.08 -6.43 -35.13
C ILE A 388 26.99 -7.69 -34.28
N PHE A 389 25.78 -8.06 -33.94
CA PHE A 389 25.45 -9.27 -33.15
C PHE A 389 24.54 -10.17 -33.96
N THR A 390 24.69 -11.48 -33.81
CA THR A 390 23.81 -12.48 -34.43
C THR A 390 22.83 -12.99 -33.38
N ILE A 391 21.55 -12.99 -33.68
CA ILE A 391 20.52 -13.58 -32.81
C ILE A 391 20.66 -15.11 -32.86
N CYS A 392 21.10 -15.72 -31.76
CA CYS A 392 21.26 -17.17 -31.66
C CYS A 392 19.99 -17.85 -31.10
N GLY A 393 19.17 -17.15 -30.34
CA GLY A 393 17.97 -17.70 -29.75
C GLY A 393 16.93 -16.65 -29.39
N VAL A 394 15.71 -17.14 -29.21
CA VAL A 394 14.57 -16.38 -28.69
C VAL A 394 14.13 -17.03 -27.39
N CYS A 395 14.12 -16.27 -26.28
CA CYS A 395 13.62 -16.74 -25.00
C CYS A 395 12.17 -16.29 -24.76
N ARG A 396 11.50 -16.96 -23.84
CA ARG A 396 10.17 -16.54 -23.38
C ARG A 396 10.25 -15.18 -22.69
N ASN A 397 9.19 -14.39 -22.83
CA ASN A 397 9.05 -13.12 -22.14
C ASN A 397 9.12 -13.31 -20.63
N ILE A 398 9.87 -12.44 -19.97
CA ILE A 398 9.88 -12.34 -18.50
C ILE A 398 9.36 -10.96 -18.08
N ARG A 399 8.96 -10.87 -16.80
CA ARG A 399 8.55 -9.61 -16.21
C ARG A 399 9.72 -9.02 -15.40
N TRP A 400 9.97 -7.75 -15.63
CA TRP A 400 10.91 -6.96 -14.85
C TRP A 400 10.15 -6.11 -13.82
N GLY A 401 10.56 -6.24 -12.56
CA GLY A 401 10.01 -5.43 -11.48
C GLY A 401 8.59 -5.77 -11.05
N ALA A 402 7.95 -4.79 -10.39
CA ALA A 402 6.60 -4.92 -9.85
C ALA A 402 5.51 -4.91 -10.94
N VAL A 403 4.36 -5.48 -10.61
CA VAL A 403 3.16 -5.51 -11.50
C VAL A 403 2.52 -4.12 -11.68
N GLU A 404 3.00 -3.11 -10.98
CA GLU A 404 2.49 -1.76 -11.09
C GLU A 404 2.80 -1.16 -12.47
N THR A 405 1.78 -0.66 -13.13
CA THR A 405 1.95 0.28 -14.23
C THR A 405 2.41 1.62 -13.67
N GLY A 406 3.69 1.77 -13.44
CA GLY A 406 4.29 3.09 -13.34
C GLY A 406 4.26 3.74 -14.71
N GLY A 407 3.13 4.17 -15.18
CA GLY A 407 2.94 5.06 -16.33
C GLY A 407 3.57 4.73 -17.69
N ASP A 408 4.64 3.96 -17.73
CA ASP A 408 5.53 3.87 -18.90
C ASP A 408 5.51 2.52 -19.62
N GLY A 409 4.64 1.57 -19.22
CA GLY A 409 4.53 0.27 -19.91
C GLY A 409 5.85 -0.49 -20.02
N MET A 410 6.72 -0.39 -19.00
CA MET A 410 8.09 -0.95 -19.07
C MET A 410 8.13 -2.45 -19.35
N ASN A 411 7.11 -3.19 -18.93
CA ASN A 411 6.98 -4.61 -19.24
C ASN A 411 6.51 -4.90 -20.69
N GLU A 412 6.26 -3.88 -21.48
CA GLU A 412 5.91 -3.99 -22.92
C GLU A 412 7.13 -3.85 -23.83
N PHE A 413 8.29 -3.45 -23.28
CA PHE A 413 9.50 -3.29 -24.04
C PHE A 413 10.27 -4.61 -24.16
N PRO A 414 11.01 -4.79 -25.29
CA PRO A 414 11.82 -5.98 -25.53
C PRO A 414 13.04 -6.08 -24.60
N ASP A 415 13.47 -7.30 -24.35
CA ASP A 415 14.69 -7.65 -23.62
C ASP A 415 15.76 -8.23 -24.56
N LEU A 416 17.02 -7.90 -24.30
CA LEU A 416 18.17 -8.41 -25.03
C LEU A 416 19.25 -8.91 -24.08
N TYR A 417 19.72 -10.14 -24.30
CA TYR A 417 20.70 -10.78 -23.46
C TYR A 417 22.01 -10.99 -24.22
N PHE A 418 23.11 -10.54 -23.62
CA PHE A 418 24.45 -10.71 -24.12
C PHE A 418 25.17 -11.76 -23.29
N TYR A 419 26.07 -12.52 -23.90
CA TYR A 419 27.02 -13.28 -23.14
C TYR A 419 28.03 -12.33 -22.48
N SER A 420 28.04 -12.31 -21.16
CA SER A 420 28.93 -11.45 -20.41
C SER A 420 29.79 -12.25 -19.46
N ALA A 421 31.02 -12.44 -19.84
CA ALA A 421 32.01 -13.01 -18.96
C ALA A 421 32.74 -11.97 -18.10
N LYS A 422 32.65 -10.67 -18.45
CA LYS A 422 33.47 -9.60 -17.83
C LYS A 422 32.77 -8.73 -16.80
N THR A 423 31.49 -8.43 -16.99
CA THR A 423 30.80 -7.43 -16.20
C THR A 423 29.50 -7.99 -15.62
N ALA A 424 29.58 -8.58 -14.46
CA ALA A 424 28.39 -8.90 -13.68
C ALA A 424 28.50 -8.24 -12.31
N TYR A 425 27.46 -7.52 -11.92
CA TYR A 425 27.39 -6.88 -10.59
C TYR A 425 26.73 -7.76 -9.57
N TYR A 426 26.01 -8.80 -10.04
CA TYR A 426 25.23 -9.68 -9.17
C TYR A 426 25.56 -11.13 -9.41
N MET A 427 25.54 -11.90 -8.34
CA MET A 427 25.51 -13.37 -8.41
C MET A 427 24.16 -13.83 -7.86
N LEU A 428 23.49 -14.70 -8.61
CA LEU A 428 22.28 -15.37 -8.20
C LEU A 428 22.66 -16.77 -7.72
N VAL A 429 22.27 -17.14 -6.52
CA VAL A 429 22.60 -18.43 -5.90
C VAL A 429 21.32 -19.16 -5.56
N LYS A 430 21.08 -20.30 -6.19
CA LYS A 430 19.92 -21.14 -5.96
C LYS A 430 20.24 -22.22 -4.94
N PHE A 431 19.46 -22.29 -3.89
CA PHE A 431 19.57 -23.29 -2.83
C PHE A 431 18.57 -24.43 -3.03
N ASN A 432 18.83 -25.57 -2.42
CA ASN A 432 17.83 -26.63 -2.28
C ASN A 432 16.74 -26.22 -1.30
N GLU A 433 17.13 -25.57 -0.20
CA GLU A 433 16.27 -24.95 0.79
C GLU A 433 16.94 -23.65 1.29
N LEU A 434 16.23 -22.53 1.22
CA LEU A 434 16.76 -21.23 1.64
C LEU A 434 16.30 -20.89 3.06
N LYS A 435 17.27 -20.81 3.98
CA LYS A 435 17.08 -20.40 5.38
C LYS A 435 17.93 -19.17 5.68
N ASP A 436 17.63 -18.47 6.76
CA ASP A 436 18.41 -17.29 7.20
C ASP A 436 19.87 -17.64 7.51
N GLU A 437 20.10 -18.86 8.05
CA GLU A 437 21.46 -19.40 8.25
C GLU A 437 22.22 -19.54 6.93
N SER A 438 21.54 -20.03 5.87
CA SER A 438 22.14 -20.18 4.53
C SER A 438 22.56 -18.84 3.93
N LEU A 439 21.73 -17.80 4.13
CA LEU A 439 22.07 -16.44 3.69
C LEU A 439 23.27 -15.88 4.45
N SER A 440 23.31 -16.09 5.76
CA SER A 440 24.40 -15.62 6.62
C SER A 440 25.71 -16.35 6.31
N GLU A 441 25.66 -17.65 6.06
CA GLU A 441 26.82 -18.46 5.64
C GLU A 441 27.35 -18.01 4.28
N LEU A 442 26.46 -17.82 3.30
CA LEU A 442 26.80 -17.30 1.98
C LEU A 442 27.47 -15.92 2.08
N GLN A 443 26.88 -15.01 2.87
CA GLN A 443 27.42 -13.67 3.06
C GLN A 443 28.82 -13.72 3.68
N SER A 444 29.03 -14.54 4.71
CA SER A 444 30.32 -14.68 5.38
C SER A 444 31.37 -15.25 4.43
N LYS A 445 31.03 -16.27 3.65
CA LYS A 445 31.93 -16.89 2.69
C LYS A 445 32.32 -15.93 1.56
N VAL A 446 31.37 -15.23 0.98
CA VAL A 446 31.64 -14.24 -0.08
C VAL A 446 32.41 -13.04 0.47
N GLN A 447 32.07 -12.54 1.68
CA GLN A 447 32.80 -11.44 2.30
C GLN A 447 34.27 -11.80 2.58
N ALA A 448 34.57 -13.04 2.92
CA ALA A 448 35.95 -13.51 3.09
C ALA A 448 36.75 -13.47 1.78
N MET A 449 36.09 -13.68 0.64
CA MET A 449 36.72 -13.59 -0.68
C MET A 449 36.85 -12.16 -1.20
N TYR A 450 36.02 -11.25 -0.69
CA TYR A 450 36.00 -9.81 -1.04
C TYR A 450 36.16 -8.92 0.20
N PRO A 451 37.31 -8.97 0.90
CA PRO A 451 37.48 -8.28 2.18
C PRO A 451 37.37 -6.76 2.09
N ASN A 452 37.72 -6.18 0.93
CA ASN A 452 37.71 -4.73 0.68
C ASN A 452 36.41 -4.22 0.09
N ASN A 453 35.46 -5.10 -0.26
CA ASN A 453 34.19 -4.73 -0.86
C ASN A 453 33.04 -4.99 0.11
N LYS A 454 32.02 -4.18 0.02
CA LYS A 454 30.77 -4.44 0.75
C LYS A 454 29.99 -5.52 0.02
N VAL A 455 29.81 -6.65 0.67
CA VAL A 455 28.97 -7.76 0.17
C VAL A 455 27.60 -7.67 0.83
N ILE A 456 26.54 -7.73 0.03
CA ILE A 456 25.15 -7.73 0.50
C ILE A 456 24.48 -8.97 -0.08
N VAL A 457 23.94 -9.81 0.80
CA VAL A 457 23.18 -11.01 0.42
C VAL A 457 21.73 -10.84 0.85
N LYS A 458 20.80 -11.06 -0.07
CA LYS A 458 19.37 -10.93 0.18
C LYS A 458 18.60 -12.08 -0.46
N SER A 459 17.48 -12.47 0.14
CA SER A 459 16.55 -13.41 -0.50
C SER A 459 15.81 -12.72 -1.66
N TYR A 460 15.73 -13.39 -2.81
CA TYR A 460 14.98 -12.90 -3.96
C TYR A 460 13.51 -12.69 -3.62
N VAL A 461 12.88 -13.66 -2.94
CA VAL A 461 11.48 -13.58 -2.50
C VAL A 461 11.25 -12.38 -1.61
N SER A 462 12.20 -12.11 -0.68
CA SER A 462 12.11 -10.94 0.21
C SER A 462 12.23 -9.61 -0.54
N GLU A 463 13.14 -9.51 -1.52
CA GLU A 463 13.28 -8.31 -2.35
C GLU A 463 12.06 -8.08 -3.24
N LEU A 464 11.50 -9.14 -3.82
CA LEU A 464 10.25 -9.06 -4.58
C LEU A 464 9.07 -8.62 -3.69
N ALA A 465 8.96 -9.15 -2.48
CA ALA A 465 7.92 -8.73 -1.52
C ALA A 465 8.10 -7.27 -1.10
N ASN A 466 9.35 -6.80 -0.94
CA ASN A 466 9.65 -5.41 -0.62
C ASN A 466 9.20 -4.42 -1.71
N GLN A 467 9.15 -4.84 -2.96
CA GLN A 467 8.61 -4.01 -4.05
C GLN A 467 7.12 -3.68 -3.84
N TYR A 468 6.41 -4.56 -3.15
CA TYR A 468 4.99 -4.38 -2.81
C TYR A 468 4.77 -3.85 -1.38
N ALA A 469 5.81 -3.33 -0.71
CA ALA A 469 5.70 -2.83 0.66
C ALA A 469 4.64 -1.73 0.81
N SER A 470 4.52 -0.84 -0.18
CA SER A 470 3.50 0.22 -0.17
C SER A 470 2.08 -0.35 -0.15
N GLN A 471 1.82 -1.40 -0.94
CA GLN A 471 0.52 -2.08 -0.99
C GLN A 471 0.26 -2.87 0.30
N LEU A 472 1.29 -3.48 0.86
CA LEU A 472 1.22 -4.15 2.15
C LEU A 472 0.83 -3.18 3.27
N HIS A 473 1.50 -2.02 3.35
CA HIS A 473 1.17 -0.99 4.34
C HIS A 473 -0.23 -0.42 4.13
N PHE A 474 -0.64 -0.21 2.89
CA PHE A 474 -1.99 0.23 2.56
C PHE A 474 -3.06 -0.79 3.00
N ARG A 475 -2.87 -2.08 2.67
CA ARG A 475 -3.73 -3.17 3.13
C ARG A 475 -3.81 -3.21 4.67
N ASN A 476 -2.66 -3.13 5.33
CA ASN A 476 -2.56 -3.17 6.78
C ASN A 476 -3.28 -1.98 7.43
N GLY A 477 -3.14 -0.79 6.85
CA GLY A 477 -3.87 0.40 7.31
C GLY A 477 -5.39 0.24 7.23
N ILE A 478 -5.90 -0.29 6.12
CA ILE A 478 -7.33 -0.58 5.94
C ILE A 478 -7.80 -1.66 6.95
N LEU A 479 -7.00 -2.69 7.18
CA LEU A 479 -7.31 -3.76 8.14
C LEU A 479 -7.50 -3.18 9.56
N VAL A 480 -6.55 -2.38 10.03
CA VAL A 480 -6.64 -1.73 11.35
C VAL A 480 -7.85 -0.81 11.41
N ALA A 481 -8.06 0.00 10.38
CA ALA A 481 -9.20 0.90 10.30
C ALA A 481 -10.53 0.13 10.32
N GLY A 482 -10.62 -0.97 9.57
CA GLY A 482 -11.81 -1.84 9.54
C GLY A 482 -12.11 -2.44 10.91
N ILE A 483 -11.11 -3.01 11.58
CA ILE A 483 -11.27 -3.59 12.93
C ILE A 483 -11.72 -2.52 13.92
N VAL A 484 -11.05 -1.35 13.96
CA VAL A 484 -11.41 -0.27 14.87
C VAL A 484 -12.83 0.23 14.61
N THR A 485 -13.20 0.44 13.34
CA THR A 485 -14.57 0.83 12.97
C THR A 485 -15.61 -0.20 13.42
N MET A 486 -15.31 -1.49 13.23
CA MET A 486 -16.21 -2.56 13.67
C MET A 486 -16.40 -2.54 15.19
N VAL A 487 -15.33 -2.42 15.96
CA VAL A 487 -15.39 -2.33 17.42
C VAL A 487 -16.23 -1.13 17.86
N ILE A 488 -16.01 0.04 17.25
CA ILE A 488 -16.79 1.26 17.52
C ILE A 488 -18.27 1.03 17.17
N ALA A 489 -18.58 0.44 16.02
CA ALA A 489 -19.94 0.15 15.59
C ALA A 489 -20.65 -0.83 16.54
N LEU A 490 -19.94 -1.86 17.03
CA LEU A 490 -20.47 -2.81 18.01
C LEU A 490 -20.76 -2.13 19.35
N PHE A 491 -19.92 -1.23 19.84
CA PHE A 491 -20.21 -0.45 21.06
C PHE A 491 -21.44 0.46 20.85
N GLY A 492 -21.55 1.13 19.71
CA GLY A 492 -22.74 1.92 19.35
C GLY A 492 -24.00 1.05 19.29
N LEU A 493 -23.90 -0.13 18.71
CA LEU A 493 -25.00 -1.09 18.63
C LEU A 493 -25.43 -1.59 20.01
N VAL A 494 -24.47 -1.92 20.89
CA VAL A 494 -24.74 -2.31 22.29
C VAL A 494 -25.45 -1.17 23.02
N GLY A 495 -24.99 0.06 22.90
CA GLY A 495 -25.64 1.24 23.49
C GLY A 495 -27.06 1.41 22.98
N TYR A 496 -27.26 1.37 21.65
CA TYR A 496 -28.56 1.48 21.02
C TYR A 496 -29.53 0.36 21.43
N THR A 497 -29.07 -0.90 21.39
CA THR A 497 -29.93 -2.05 21.74
C THR A 497 -30.29 -2.05 23.21
N SER A 498 -29.40 -1.61 24.11
CA SER A 498 -29.70 -1.49 25.55
C SER A 498 -30.77 -0.40 25.79
N ASP A 499 -30.68 0.75 25.13
CA ASP A 499 -31.67 1.83 25.21
C ASP A 499 -33.04 1.36 24.67
N GLU A 500 -33.06 0.71 23.51
CA GLU A 500 -34.27 0.20 22.88
C GLU A 500 -34.96 -0.91 23.71
N VAL A 501 -34.16 -1.81 24.30
CA VAL A 501 -34.65 -2.83 25.21
C VAL A 501 -35.28 -2.19 26.44
N ASN A 502 -34.64 -1.16 27.03
CA ASN A 502 -35.19 -0.45 28.20
C ASN A 502 -36.51 0.24 27.84
N ARG A 503 -36.61 0.83 26.68
CA ARG A 503 -37.81 1.49 26.19
C ARG A 503 -38.99 0.54 25.97
N ARG A 504 -38.69 -0.68 25.46
CA ARG A 504 -39.73 -1.69 25.15
C ARG A 504 -39.96 -2.69 26.31
N ARG A 505 -39.46 -2.43 27.52
CA ARG A 505 -39.56 -3.38 28.65
C ARG A 505 -41.01 -3.80 28.96
N LYS A 506 -41.95 -2.84 29.00
CA LYS A 506 -43.38 -3.12 29.21
C LYS A 506 -43.97 -4.00 28.09
N GLU A 507 -43.67 -3.67 26.81
CA GLU A 507 -44.10 -4.46 25.66
C GLU A 507 -43.58 -5.89 25.73
N ILE A 508 -42.28 -6.05 26.07
CA ILE A 508 -41.65 -7.36 26.23
C ILE A 508 -42.30 -8.15 27.34
N ALA A 509 -42.57 -7.50 28.49
CA ALA A 509 -43.25 -8.16 29.62
C ALA A 509 -44.65 -8.64 29.25
N ILE A 510 -45.46 -7.80 28.59
CA ILE A 510 -46.80 -8.17 28.12
C ILE A 510 -46.75 -9.35 27.14
N ARG A 511 -45.86 -9.34 26.19
CA ARG A 511 -45.69 -10.44 25.23
C ARG A 511 -45.28 -11.76 25.92
N LYS A 512 -44.39 -11.68 26.93
CA LYS A 512 -44.00 -12.85 27.73
C LYS A 512 -45.15 -13.44 28.52
N VAL A 513 -45.99 -12.59 29.16
CA VAL A 513 -47.20 -13.03 29.87
C VAL A 513 -48.17 -13.73 28.91
N ASN A 514 -48.22 -13.26 27.67
CA ASN A 514 -49.01 -13.86 26.59
C ASN A 514 -48.33 -15.07 25.91
N GLY A 515 -47.26 -15.63 26.52
CA GLY A 515 -46.63 -16.87 26.07
C GLY A 515 -45.51 -16.75 25.04
N ALA A 516 -45.03 -15.54 24.75
CA ALA A 516 -43.88 -15.36 23.82
C ALA A 516 -42.60 -15.97 24.40
N LYS A 517 -41.90 -16.76 23.59
CA LYS A 517 -40.61 -17.36 23.94
C LYS A 517 -39.48 -16.36 23.77
N VAL A 518 -38.33 -16.61 24.41
CA VAL A 518 -37.10 -15.79 24.24
C VAL A 518 -36.72 -15.61 22.77
N LYS A 519 -36.85 -16.65 21.97
CA LYS A 519 -36.56 -16.62 20.52
C LYS A 519 -37.43 -15.59 19.77
N ASP A 520 -38.68 -15.42 20.16
CA ASP A 520 -39.59 -14.50 19.49
C ASP A 520 -39.19 -13.04 19.76
N ILE A 521 -38.78 -12.77 21.01
CA ILE A 521 -38.29 -11.44 21.41
C ILE A 521 -36.98 -11.11 20.70
N LEU A 522 -36.02 -12.04 20.68
CA LEU A 522 -34.76 -11.86 19.97
C LEU A 522 -34.95 -11.62 18.45
N ARG A 523 -35.90 -12.35 17.84
CA ARG A 523 -36.24 -12.21 16.43
C ARG A 523 -36.74 -10.80 16.08
N ILE A 524 -37.49 -10.14 16.98
CA ILE A 524 -37.99 -8.78 16.78
C ILE A 524 -36.78 -7.79 16.68
N PHE A 525 -35.90 -7.83 17.71
CA PHE A 525 -34.71 -6.93 17.70
C PHE A 525 -33.79 -7.22 16.53
N LEU A 526 -33.54 -8.50 16.22
CA LEU A 526 -32.71 -8.89 15.09
C LEU A 526 -33.28 -8.35 13.77
N LYS A 527 -34.60 -8.54 13.56
CA LYS A 527 -35.27 -8.04 12.35
C LYS A 527 -35.18 -6.53 12.21
N ASP A 528 -35.36 -5.78 13.32
CA ASP A 528 -35.31 -4.32 13.30
C ASP A 528 -33.90 -3.81 12.95
N ILE A 529 -32.85 -4.45 13.48
CA ILE A 529 -31.46 -4.07 13.17
C ILE A 529 -31.08 -4.52 11.74
N MET A 530 -31.44 -5.73 11.32
CA MET A 530 -31.11 -6.23 9.98
C MET A 530 -31.73 -5.42 8.85
N LYS A 531 -32.94 -4.87 9.06
CA LYS A 531 -33.60 -3.95 8.12
C LYS A 531 -32.80 -2.68 7.84
N ILE A 532 -31.93 -2.27 8.79
CA ILE A 532 -31.07 -1.10 8.65
C ILE A 532 -29.69 -1.52 8.20
N ALA A 533 -29.11 -2.56 8.82
CA ALA A 533 -27.77 -3.01 8.54
C ALA A 533 -27.58 -3.46 7.10
N LEU A 534 -28.49 -4.28 6.58
CA LEU A 534 -28.37 -4.83 5.21
C LEU A 534 -28.29 -3.73 4.14
N PRO A 535 -29.24 -2.79 4.01
CA PRO A 535 -29.14 -1.74 2.99
C PRO A 535 -27.93 -0.81 3.19
N CYS A 536 -27.57 -0.53 4.45
CA CYS A 536 -26.40 0.29 4.73
C CYS A 536 -25.09 -0.39 4.33
N ILE A 537 -24.92 -1.68 4.60
CA ILE A 537 -23.74 -2.44 4.18
C ILE A 537 -23.66 -2.48 2.64
N ILE A 538 -24.79 -2.71 1.94
CA ILE A 538 -24.82 -2.69 0.48
C ILE A 538 -24.38 -1.32 -0.07
N VAL A 539 -24.81 -0.23 0.53
CA VAL A 539 -24.32 1.11 0.14
C VAL A 539 -22.81 1.25 0.36
N GLY A 540 -22.29 0.71 1.46
CA GLY A 540 -20.85 0.65 1.73
C GLY A 540 -20.10 -0.17 0.68
N ASP A 541 -20.62 -1.34 0.31
CA ASP A 541 -20.05 -2.23 -0.71
C ASP A 541 -19.99 -1.54 -2.09
N LEU A 542 -21.04 -0.80 -2.47
CA LEU A 542 -21.03 0.00 -3.69
C LEU A 542 -19.97 1.10 -3.66
N GLY A 543 -19.80 1.77 -2.50
CA GLY A 543 -18.73 2.73 -2.29
C GLY A 543 -17.35 2.11 -2.43
N ALA A 544 -17.14 0.92 -1.85
CA ALA A 544 -15.90 0.17 -1.97
C ALA A 544 -15.61 -0.24 -3.43
N TRP A 545 -16.61 -0.68 -4.16
CA TRP A 545 -16.50 -1.02 -5.57
C TRP A 545 -16.04 0.17 -6.43
N LEU A 546 -16.61 1.37 -6.20
CA LEU A 546 -16.23 2.59 -6.92
C LEU A 546 -14.76 2.97 -6.66
N ILE A 547 -14.36 2.98 -5.38
CA ILE A 547 -12.99 3.32 -4.97
C ILE A 547 -12.00 2.28 -5.52
N ALA A 548 -12.30 1.00 -5.35
CA ALA A 548 -11.45 -0.09 -5.79
C ALA A 548 -11.29 -0.12 -7.31
N ARG A 549 -12.36 0.13 -8.07
CA ARG A 549 -12.30 0.21 -9.54
C ARG A 549 -11.27 1.25 -9.98
N GLN A 550 -11.29 2.43 -9.39
CA GLN A 550 -10.35 3.48 -9.74
C GLN A 550 -8.92 3.18 -9.28
N TRP A 551 -8.76 2.52 -8.12
CA TRP A 551 -7.46 2.11 -7.62
C TRP A 551 -6.84 0.99 -8.47
N LEU A 552 -7.63 -0.01 -8.85
CA LEU A 552 -7.21 -1.14 -9.69
C LEU A 552 -6.78 -0.72 -11.11
N MET A 553 -7.20 0.45 -11.60
CA MET A 553 -6.72 0.97 -12.90
C MET A 553 -5.20 1.28 -12.91
N SER A 554 -4.58 1.35 -11.74
CA SER A 554 -3.13 1.57 -11.60
C SER A 554 -2.30 0.29 -11.78
N PHE A 555 -2.93 -0.87 -12.03
CA PHE A 555 -2.26 -2.16 -12.18
C PHE A 555 -2.50 -2.74 -13.57
N SER A 556 -1.47 -3.35 -14.15
CA SER A 556 -1.57 -4.10 -15.42
C SER A 556 -2.42 -5.35 -15.20
N GLU A 557 -2.09 -6.12 -14.17
CA GLU A 557 -2.82 -7.32 -13.76
C GLU A 557 -3.70 -7.01 -12.55
N LYS A 558 -4.98 -7.37 -12.62
CA LYS A 558 -5.98 -7.02 -11.61
C LYS A 558 -6.95 -8.13 -11.31
N ILE A 559 -7.36 -8.23 -10.06
CA ILE A 559 -8.40 -9.16 -9.65
C ILE A 559 -9.74 -8.82 -10.31
N THR A 560 -10.53 -9.84 -10.59
CA THR A 560 -11.92 -9.69 -11.02
C THR A 560 -12.81 -9.42 -9.81
N MET A 561 -13.48 -8.27 -9.79
CA MET A 561 -14.45 -7.93 -8.74
C MET A 561 -15.78 -8.62 -9.02
N THR A 562 -15.98 -9.82 -8.47
CA THR A 562 -17.23 -10.55 -8.63
C THR A 562 -18.26 -10.13 -7.57
N PRO A 563 -19.58 -10.12 -7.88
CA PRO A 563 -20.63 -9.85 -6.89
C PRO A 563 -20.59 -10.80 -5.68
N LEU A 564 -20.13 -12.03 -5.87
CA LEU A 564 -20.01 -13.05 -4.83
C LEU A 564 -19.10 -12.61 -3.68
N LEU A 565 -18.05 -11.84 -3.99
CA LEU A 565 -17.13 -11.26 -3.03
C LEU A 565 -17.87 -10.35 -2.03
N PHE A 566 -18.68 -9.41 -2.55
CA PHE A 566 -19.45 -8.47 -1.73
C PHE A 566 -20.53 -9.18 -0.90
N ILE A 567 -21.19 -10.18 -1.48
CA ILE A 567 -22.15 -11.01 -0.74
C ILE A 567 -21.47 -11.72 0.44
N GLY A 568 -20.27 -12.26 0.26
CA GLY A 568 -19.52 -12.92 1.31
C GLY A 568 -19.19 -11.97 2.48
N VAL A 569 -18.69 -10.78 2.18
CA VAL A 569 -18.39 -9.74 3.19
C VAL A 569 -19.67 -9.31 3.91
N THR A 570 -20.74 -9.02 3.16
CA THR A 570 -22.06 -8.65 3.73
C THR A 570 -22.56 -9.71 4.70
N ILE A 571 -22.52 -11.01 4.35
CA ILE A 571 -22.95 -12.10 5.25
C ILE A 571 -22.13 -12.12 6.53
N ILE A 572 -20.81 -12.02 6.44
CA ILE A 572 -19.93 -12.01 7.61
C ILE A 572 -20.27 -10.86 8.55
N LEU A 573 -20.45 -9.65 8.00
CA LEU A 573 -20.82 -8.48 8.80
C LEU A 573 -22.19 -8.64 9.46
N LEU A 574 -23.18 -9.13 8.73
CA LEU A 574 -24.52 -9.39 9.28
C LEU A 574 -24.50 -10.44 10.40
N VAL A 575 -23.68 -11.48 10.29
CA VAL A 575 -23.50 -12.48 11.35
C VAL A 575 -22.90 -11.84 12.60
N ILE A 576 -21.84 -11.03 12.46
CA ILE A 576 -21.20 -10.33 13.60
C ILE A 576 -22.20 -9.39 14.29
N ILE A 577 -22.92 -8.57 13.53
CA ILE A 577 -23.96 -7.67 14.02
C ILE A 577 -25.06 -8.45 14.73
N GLY A 578 -25.54 -9.53 14.09
CA GLY A 578 -26.59 -10.37 14.63
C GLY A 578 -26.21 -11.04 15.96
N LEU A 579 -24.99 -11.57 16.04
CA LEU A 579 -24.46 -12.13 17.29
C LEU A 579 -24.40 -11.10 18.41
N SER A 580 -23.92 -9.88 18.11
CA SER A 580 -23.88 -8.78 19.08
C SER A 580 -25.28 -8.41 19.61
N VAL A 581 -26.28 -8.33 18.73
CA VAL A 581 -27.68 -8.07 19.12
C VAL A 581 -28.22 -9.19 20.02
N VAL A 582 -28.00 -10.46 19.64
CA VAL A 582 -28.46 -11.61 20.42
C VAL A 582 -27.83 -11.60 21.80
N ILE A 583 -26.50 -11.45 21.91
CA ILE A 583 -25.80 -11.44 23.21
C ILE A 583 -26.33 -10.34 24.12
N ASN A 584 -26.50 -9.12 23.58
CA ASN A 584 -26.94 -7.99 24.39
C ASN A 584 -28.41 -8.06 24.80
N CYS A 585 -29.29 -8.55 23.93
CA CYS A 585 -30.73 -8.67 24.22
C CYS A 585 -31.07 -9.91 25.01
N TYR A 586 -30.23 -10.97 25.01
CA TYR A 586 -30.53 -12.26 25.65
C TYR A 586 -30.82 -12.13 27.14
N LYS A 587 -30.04 -11.35 27.89
CA LYS A 587 -30.18 -11.15 29.33
C LYS A 587 -31.58 -10.61 29.70
N VAL A 588 -32.08 -9.65 28.91
CA VAL A 588 -33.41 -9.04 29.15
C VAL A 588 -34.52 -9.92 28.60
N ALA A 589 -34.33 -10.55 27.46
CA ALA A 589 -35.28 -11.51 26.92
C ALA A 589 -35.49 -12.71 27.84
N ASN A 590 -34.51 -13.07 28.66
CA ASN A 590 -34.60 -14.17 29.63
C ASN A 590 -35.07 -13.72 31.06
N SER A 591 -35.13 -12.41 31.33
CA SER A 591 -35.52 -11.91 32.66
C SER A 591 -37.00 -12.17 33.01
N ASN A 592 -37.32 -12.18 34.33
CA ASN A 592 -38.67 -12.39 34.82
C ASN A 592 -39.60 -11.19 34.52
N PRO A 593 -40.74 -11.36 33.80
CA PRO A 593 -41.64 -10.28 33.42
C PRO A 593 -42.29 -9.53 34.62
N VAL A 594 -42.48 -10.21 35.76
CA VAL A 594 -43.09 -9.63 36.97
C VAL A 594 -42.29 -8.44 37.52
N LYS A 595 -40.95 -8.47 37.37
CA LYS A 595 -40.09 -7.39 37.84
C LYS A 595 -40.34 -6.07 37.09
N TYR A 596 -40.75 -6.14 35.83
CA TYR A 596 -40.95 -4.97 34.97
C TYR A 596 -42.39 -4.45 34.93
N LEU A 597 -43.32 -5.20 35.51
CA LEU A 597 -44.73 -4.80 35.67
C LEU A 597 -44.99 -4.12 37.03
N LYS A 598 -44.10 -4.30 38.03
CA LYS A 598 -44.20 -3.75 39.39
C LYS A 598 -43.53 -2.38 39.59
N ASP A 599 -42.70 -1.91 38.64
CA ASP A 599 -42.06 -0.60 38.72
C ASP A 599 -43.05 0.51 38.27
N GLU A 600 -44.08 0.79 39.09
CA GLU A 600 -44.84 2.03 39.07
C GLU A 600 -44.45 2.93 40.24
#